data_54f77fc2e718e1087256e86e49bae0dc
#
_entry.id   54f77fc2e718e1087256e86e49bae0dc
#
_cell.length_a   1.000
_cell.length_b   1.000
_cell.length_c   1.000
_cell.angle_alpha   90.00
_cell.angle_beta   90.00
_cell.angle_gamma   90.00
#
_symmetry.space_group_name_H-M   'P 1'
#
loop_
_entity.id
_entity.type
_entity.pdbx_description
1 polymer ?
#
loop_
_entity_poly.entity_id
_entity_poly.type
_entity_poly.pdbx_seq_one_letter_code
_entity_poly.pdbx_strand_id
1 'polypeptide(L)'
;NKAKNKPKHLSGGQKQRVAIARALALNPNILLCDEATSALDPNTTKSILSLLRDINKKLGITIIIVTHQMEVVKEVGKNEEILKDGKVLECGDTEELFLNHSECLKELLGEEEVVPNSGVNIKLFFPKEFSNGYIITSMARSLDIDFSIVWGKLEKFRDDVLGSLIINIPQDKKEQVINYLNSTDIKWEVLQNKENKINNKELERA
;
A
#
# COMPACT_ATOMS: atom_id res chain seq x y z
N ASN A 1 0.33 -31.45 20.54
CA ASN A 1 0.20 -31.50 22.01
C ASN A 1 1.48 -30.98 22.68
N LYS A 2 1.58 -29.66 22.96
CA LYS A 2 2.78 -28.98 23.49
C LYS A 2 2.60 -28.46 24.94
N ALA A 3 1.47 -28.80 25.61
CA ALA A 3 1.12 -28.27 26.93
C ALA A 3 2.18 -28.51 28.00
N LYS A 4 2.96 -29.60 27.87
CA LYS A 4 4.05 -29.96 28.81
C LYS A 4 5.42 -29.41 28.41
N ASN A 5 5.52 -28.73 27.29
CA ASN A 5 6.81 -28.22 26.82
C ASN A 5 7.18 -26.93 27.55
N LYS A 6 8.45 -26.76 27.88
CA LYS A 6 8.98 -25.49 28.40
C LYS A 6 9.02 -24.47 27.25
N PRO A 7 8.84 -23.14 27.51
CA PRO A 7 8.84 -22.11 26.49
C PRO A 7 10.05 -22.13 25.55
N LYS A 8 11.23 -22.50 26.06
CA LYS A 8 12.47 -22.61 25.26
C LYS A 8 12.43 -23.71 24.19
N HIS A 9 11.51 -24.66 24.29
CA HIS A 9 11.33 -25.77 23.35
C HIS A 9 10.24 -25.46 22.30
N LEU A 10 9.66 -24.27 22.29
CA LEU A 10 8.68 -23.84 21.32
C LEU A 10 9.36 -23.06 20.20
N SER A 11 8.87 -23.27 18.93
CA SER A 11 9.26 -22.42 17.82
C SER A 11 8.73 -20.98 18.01
N GLY A 12 9.29 -20.02 17.24
CA GLY A 12 8.84 -18.62 17.26
C GLY A 12 7.32 -18.48 17.09
N GLY A 13 6.77 -19.08 16.05
CA GLY A 13 5.32 -19.07 15.80
C GLY A 13 4.49 -19.76 16.88
N GLN A 14 5.01 -20.82 17.53
CA GLN A 14 4.34 -21.44 18.68
C GLN A 14 4.33 -20.52 19.89
N LYS A 15 5.44 -19.85 20.19
CA LYS A 15 5.51 -18.83 21.25
C LYS A 15 4.50 -17.73 21.01
N GLN A 16 4.41 -17.23 19.76
CA GLN A 16 3.48 -16.17 19.39
C GLN A 16 2.01 -16.59 19.58
N ARG A 17 1.65 -17.82 19.15
CA ARG A 17 0.30 -18.35 19.38
C ARG A 17 -0.04 -18.47 20.87
N VAL A 18 0.91 -18.87 21.70
CA VAL A 18 0.74 -18.90 23.15
C VAL A 18 0.57 -17.50 23.73
N ALA A 19 1.34 -16.51 23.27
CA ALA A 19 1.20 -15.12 23.70
C ALA A 19 -0.18 -14.55 23.35
N ILE A 20 -0.66 -14.78 22.13
CA ILE A 20 -2.01 -14.38 21.69
C ILE A 20 -3.08 -15.08 22.56
N ALA A 21 -2.99 -16.39 22.75
CA ALA A 21 -3.94 -17.13 23.57
C ALA A 21 -3.98 -16.64 25.03
N ARG A 22 -2.82 -16.30 25.60
CA ARG A 22 -2.71 -15.72 26.95
C ARG A 22 -3.38 -14.35 27.04
N ALA A 23 -3.19 -13.49 26.05
CA ALA A 23 -3.83 -12.19 26.01
C ALA A 23 -5.36 -12.32 25.89
N LEU A 24 -5.85 -13.24 25.05
CA LEU A 24 -7.28 -13.49 24.85
C LEU A 24 -7.97 -14.11 26.06
N ALA A 25 -7.24 -14.80 26.96
CA ALA A 25 -7.80 -15.40 28.16
C ALA A 25 -8.40 -14.35 29.14
N LEU A 26 -8.05 -13.08 28.96
CA LEU A 26 -8.59 -11.95 29.73
C LEU A 26 -9.86 -11.34 29.11
N ASN A 27 -10.39 -11.92 28.03
CA ASN A 27 -11.52 -11.41 27.27
C ASN A 27 -11.39 -9.91 26.92
N PRO A 28 -10.30 -9.47 26.27
CA PRO A 28 -10.06 -8.07 25.97
C PRO A 28 -10.99 -7.57 24.84
N ASN A 29 -11.35 -6.30 24.88
CA ASN A 29 -12.00 -5.62 23.75
C ASN A 29 -10.98 -5.15 22.70
N ILE A 30 -9.72 -4.93 23.11
CA ILE A 30 -8.63 -4.48 22.26
C ILE A 30 -7.42 -5.40 22.49
N LEU A 31 -6.86 -5.92 21.40
CA LEU A 31 -5.60 -6.68 21.40
C LEU A 31 -4.52 -5.84 20.73
N LEU A 32 -3.47 -5.47 21.49
CA LEU A 32 -2.30 -4.77 20.98
C LEU A 32 -1.21 -5.78 20.62
N CYS A 33 -0.74 -5.73 19.38
CA CYS A 33 0.33 -6.56 18.83
C CYS A 33 1.49 -5.66 18.42
N ASP A 34 2.53 -5.61 19.26
CA ASP A 34 3.74 -4.86 18.96
C ASP A 34 4.78 -5.79 18.33
N GLU A 35 5.13 -5.50 17.07
CA GLU A 35 6.07 -6.28 16.24
C GLU A 35 5.87 -7.81 16.31
N ALA A 36 4.63 -8.25 16.36
CA ALA A 36 4.26 -9.65 16.64
C ALA A 36 4.81 -10.67 15.61
N THR A 37 5.36 -10.22 14.50
CA THR A 37 5.86 -11.07 13.41
C THR A 37 7.31 -10.79 13.00
N SER A 38 8.00 -9.82 13.62
CA SER A 38 9.32 -9.34 13.21
C SER A 38 10.41 -10.41 13.22
N ALA A 39 10.31 -11.41 14.10
CA ALA A 39 11.28 -12.50 14.24
C ALA A 39 10.79 -13.84 13.63
N LEU A 40 9.79 -13.81 12.75
CA LEU A 40 9.19 -15.00 12.15
C LEU A 40 9.54 -15.11 10.65
N ASP A 41 9.60 -16.33 10.16
CA ASP A 41 9.69 -16.58 8.72
C ASP A 41 8.38 -16.21 8.00
N PRO A 42 8.41 -15.94 6.68
CA PRO A 42 7.23 -15.46 5.95
C PRO A 42 6.00 -16.37 6.02
N ASN A 43 6.19 -17.70 6.03
CA ASN A 43 5.07 -18.64 6.10
C ASN A 43 4.42 -18.63 7.49
N THR A 44 5.24 -18.57 8.53
CA THR A 44 4.77 -18.47 9.92
C THR A 44 4.09 -17.12 10.13
N THR A 45 4.62 -16.02 9.60
CA THR A 45 4.00 -14.70 9.61
C THR A 45 2.60 -14.75 9.03
N LYS A 46 2.42 -15.24 7.79
CA LYS A 46 1.10 -15.39 7.16
C LYS A 46 0.13 -16.20 8.03
N SER A 47 0.62 -17.27 8.67
CA SER A 47 -0.20 -18.11 9.54
C SER A 47 -0.65 -17.39 10.82
N ILE A 48 0.19 -16.52 11.39
CA ILE A 48 -0.19 -15.69 12.56
C ILE A 48 -1.17 -14.59 12.14
N LEU A 49 -0.95 -13.93 11.00
CA LEU A 49 -1.85 -12.89 10.49
C LEU A 49 -3.24 -13.46 10.15
N SER A 50 -3.30 -14.64 9.54
CA SER A 50 -4.57 -15.36 9.32
C SER A 50 -5.29 -15.67 10.64
N LEU A 51 -4.55 -16.11 11.66
CA LEU A 51 -5.10 -16.34 13.00
C LEU A 51 -5.67 -15.05 13.60
N LEU A 52 -4.97 -13.92 13.51
CA LEU A 52 -5.45 -12.63 14.01
C LEU A 52 -6.72 -12.18 13.29
N ARG A 53 -6.79 -12.33 11.95
CA ARG A 53 -8.01 -12.07 11.18
C ARG A 53 -9.19 -12.93 11.65
N ASP A 54 -8.95 -14.22 11.87
CA ASP A 54 -9.99 -15.14 12.37
C ASP A 54 -10.49 -14.76 13.76
N ILE A 55 -9.58 -14.34 14.64
CA ILE A 55 -9.91 -13.85 15.98
C ILE A 55 -10.76 -12.58 15.90
N ASN A 56 -10.34 -11.59 15.11
CA ASN A 56 -11.10 -10.36 14.89
C ASN A 56 -12.51 -10.66 14.38
N LYS A 57 -12.64 -11.51 13.35
CA LYS A 57 -13.96 -11.90 12.78
C LYS A 57 -14.85 -12.64 13.77
N LYS A 58 -14.27 -13.57 14.55
CA LYS A 58 -15.05 -14.44 15.45
C LYS A 58 -15.43 -13.77 16.77
N LEU A 59 -14.53 -12.96 17.32
CA LEU A 59 -14.71 -12.34 18.63
C LEU A 59 -15.16 -10.88 18.55
N GLY A 60 -15.07 -10.23 17.39
CA GLY A 60 -15.42 -8.82 17.20
C GLY A 60 -14.51 -7.84 17.95
N ILE A 61 -13.32 -8.28 18.41
CA ILE A 61 -12.37 -7.41 19.12
C ILE A 61 -11.59 -6.54 18.16
N THR A 62 -11.19 -5.35 18.60
CA THR A 62 -10.26 -4.50 17.87
C THR A 62 -8.84 -5.05 17.99
N ILE A 63 -8.12 -5.15 16.89
CA ILE A 63 -6.70 -5.54 16.88
C ILE A 63 -5.88 -4.37 16.35
N ILE A 64 -4.95 -3.89 17.18
CA ILE A 64 -3.98 -2.86 16.81
C ILE A 64 -2.64 -3.56 16.59
N ILE A 65 -2.05 -3.39 15.40
CA ILE A 65 -0.77 -3.99 15.05
C ILE A 65 0.23 -2.86 14.81
N VAL A 66 1.29 -2.83 15.59
CA VAL A 66 2.45 -1.95 15.37
C VAL A 66 3.49 -2.74 14.59
N THR A 67 3.89 -2.25 13.43
CA THR A 67 4.84 -2.93 12.55
C THR A 67 5.54 -1.96 11.62
N HIS A 68 6.76 -2.30 11.22
CA HIS A 68 7.48 -1.67 10.12
C HIS A 68 7.48 -2.54 8.84
N GLN A 69 6.80 -3.69 8.87
CA GLN A 69 6.75 -4.65 7.76
C GLN A 69 5.54 -4.38 6.87
N MET A 70 5.78 -3.86 5.67
CA MET A 70 4.72 -3.54 4.71
C MET A 70 3.89 -4.75 4.28
N GLU A 71 4.48 -5.96 4.27
CA GLU A 71 3.76 -7.20 4.00
C GLU A 71 2.66 -7.47 5.03
N VAL A 72 2.89 -7.09 6.30
CA VAL A 72 1.88 -7.22 7.37
C VAL A 72 0.74 -6.24 7.12
N VAL A 73 1.08 -5.00 6.79
CA VAL A 73 0.12 -3.93 6.48
C VAL A 73 -0.79 -4.37 5.33
N LYS A 74 -0.21 -4.79 4.21
CA LYS A 74 -0.94 -5.26 3.01
C LYS A 74 -1.81 -6.49 3.26
N GLU A 75 -1.40 -7.38 4.15
CA GLU A 75 -2.11 -8.63 4.43
C GLU A 75 -3.33 -8.43 5.35
N VAL A 76 -3.27 -7.52 6.33
CA VAL A 76 -4.31 -7.39 7.36
C VAL A 76 -4.78 -5.97 7.63
N GLY A 77 -4.06 -4.96 7.19
CA GLY A 77 -4.36 -3.54 7.40
C GLY A 77 -5.76 -3.19 6.88
N LYS A 78 -6.49 -2.34 7.57
CA LYS A 78 -7.79 -1.80 7.16
C LYS A 78 -7.80 -0.28 7.29
N ASN A 79 -7.42 0.21 8.45
CA ASN A 79 -7.16 1.61 8.73
C ASN A 79 -5.74 1.70 9.26
N GLU A 80 -4.99 2.66 8.82
CA GLU A 80 -3.58 2.82 9.16
C GLU A 80 -3.29 4.20 9.68
N GLU A 81 -2.28 4.24 10.55
CA GLU A 81 -1.67 5.47 11.02
C GLU A 81 -0.16 5.35 10.78
N ILE A 82 0.38 6.30 10.00
CA ILE A 82 1.82 6.40 9.76
C ILE A 82 2.42 7.28 10.85
N LEU A 83 3.33 6.70 11.63
CA LEU A 83 3.99 7.38 12.74
C LEU A 83 5.46 7.67 12.40
N LYS A 84 5.90 8.90 12.68
CA LYS A 84 7.30 9.31 12.62
C LYS A 84 7.58 10.26 13.79
N ASP A 85 8.67 10.01 14.52
CA ASP A 85 9.12 10.81 15.66
C ASP A 85 7.99 11.05 16.71
N GLY A 86 7.17 10.03 16.97
CA GLY A 86 6.08 10.08 17.94
C GLY A 86 4.86 10.90 17.52
N LYS A 87 4.77 11.28 16.24
CA LYS A 87 3.62 12.01 15.68
C LYS A 87 2.95 11.19 14.60
N VAL A 88 1.62 11.28 14.52
CA VAL A 88 0.86 10.76 13.39
C VAL A 88 1.05 11.72 12.23
N LEU A 89 1.62 11.23 11.14
CA LEU A 89 1.83 12.00 9.91
C LEU A 89 0.64 11.89 8.98
N GLU A 90 0.05 10.71 8.93
CA GLU A 90 -1.06 10.41 8.04
C GLU A 90 -1.91 9.29 8.63
N CYS A 91 -3.21 9.31 8.37
CA CYS A 91 -4.12 8.24 8.75
C CYS A 91 -5.20 8.07 7.67
N GLY A 92 -5.65 6.85 7.45
CA GLY A 92 -6.69 6.55 6.48
C GLY A 92 -6.89 5.07 6.23
N ASP A 93 -7.74 4.79 5.26
CA ASP A 93 -7.90 3.43 4.74
C ASP A 93 -6.61 2.96 4.04
N THR A 94 -6.24 1.71 4.28
CA THR A 94 -5.02 1.11 3.70
C THR A 94 -4.96 1.24 2.18
N GLU A 95 -6.08 0.94 1.50
CA GLU A 95 -6.12 0.96 0.04
C GLU A 95 -5.95 2.39 -0.49
N GLU A 96 -6.60 3.37 0.15
CA GLU A 96 -6.48 4.78 -0.22
C GLU A 96 -5.07 5.32 0.00
N LEU A 97 -4.45 5.01 1.15
CA LEU A 97 -3.09 5.45 1.45
C LEU A 97 -2.08 4.88 0.45
N PHE A 98 -2.22 3.59 0.11
CA PHE A 98 -1.34 2.96 -0.86
C PHE A 98 -1.59 3.37 -2.32
N LEU A 99 -2.83 3.63 -2.72
CA LEU A 99 -3.12 4.14 -4.05
C LEU A 99 -2.66 5.58 -4.23
N ASN A 100 -2.90 6.43 -3.25
CA ASN A 100 -2.55 7.85 -3.34
C ASN A 100 -1.05 8.11 -3.16
N HIS A 101 -0.28 7.13 -2.64
CA HIS A 101 1.18 7.21 -2.40
C HIS A 101 1.60 8.60 -1.92
N SER A 102 1.16 8.97 -0.71
CA SER A 102 1.61 10.23 -0.11
C SER A 102 3.13 10.33 -0.10
N GLU A 103 3.68 11.52 -0.14
CA GLU A 103 5.13 11.74 -0.06
C GLU A 103 5.72 11.06 1.17
N CYS A 104 4.94 11.01 2.26
CA CYS A 104 5.32 10.34 3.51
C CYS A 104 5.44 8.82 3.34
N LEU A 105 4.48 8.20 2.66
CA LEU A 105 4.48 6.77 2.37
C LEU A 105 5.59 6.41 1.38
N LYS A 106 5.84 7.23 0.36
CA LYS A 106 6.95 7.06 -0.58
C LYS A 106 8.31 7.08 0.14
N GLU A 107 8.51 8.03 1.06
CA GLU A 107 9.72 8.11 1.87
C GLU A 107 9.90 6.86 2.73
N LEU A 108 8.82 6.38 3.36
CA LEU A 108 8.83 5.18 4.20
C LEU A 108 9.12 3.90 3.41
N LEU A 109 8.57 3.81 2.18
CA LEU A 109 8.78 2.66 1.29
C LEU A 109 10.13 2.70 0.58
N GLY A 110 10.82 3.83 0.59
CA GLY A 110 12.04 4.05 -0.20
C GLY A 110 11.77 3.97 -1.71
N GLU A 111 10.56 4.29 -2.14
CA GLU A 111 10.17 4.22 -3.55
C GLU A 111 10.45 5.53 -4.26
N GLU A 112 11.33 5.48 -5.25
CA GLU A 112 11.54 6.60 -6.18
C GLU A 112 10.87 6.29 -7.52
N GLU A 113 9.92 7.14 -7.90
CA GLU A 113 9.36 7.14 -9.25
C GLU A 113 10.31 7.91 -10.17
N VAL A 114 11.16 7.17 -10.89
CA VAL A 114 12.04 7.78 -11.90
C VAL A 114 11.27 7.87 -13.21
N VAL A 115 10.95 9.09 -13.62
CA VAL A 115 10.17 9.35 -14.83
C VAL A 115 10.97 10.21 -15.83
N PRO A 116 10.74 10.07 -17.13
CA PRO A 116 11.38 10.91 -18.14
C PRO A 116 11.10 12.40 -17.94
N ASN A 117 12.09 13.25 -18.25
CA ASN A 117 11.91 14.70 -18.21
C ASN A 117 11.19 15.24 -19.45
N SER A 118 11.18 14.48 -20.56
CA SER A 118 10.49 14.85 -21.81
C SER A 118 9.07 14.28 -21.84
N GLY A 119 8.15 14.96 -22.53
CA GLY A 119 6.76 14.56 -22.62
C GLY A 119 5.96 14.88 -21.37
N VAL A 120 4.81 14.22 -21.21
CA VAL A 120 3.92 14.36 -20.06
C VAL A 120 3.81 13.01 -19.38
N ASN A 121 4.14 12.98 -18.08
CA ASN A 121 3.97 11.80 -17.24
C ASN A 121 2.60 11.81 -16.58
N ILE A 122 1.81 10.78 -16.81
CA ILE A 122 0.48 10.62 -16.24
C ILE A 122 0.47 9.35 -15.42
N LYS A 123 0.12 9.47 -14.13
CA LYS A 123 -0.07 8.34 -13.22
C LYS A 123 -1.54 7.95 -13.22
N LEU A 124 -1.77 6.66 -13.39
CA LEU A 124 -3.08 6.03 -13.38
C LEU A 124 -3.17 5.12 -12.18
N PHE A 125 -4.30 5.16 -11.47
CA PHE A 125 -4.53 4.36 -10.27
C PHE A 125 -5.55 3.27 -10.58
N PHE A 126 -5.20 2.04 -10.25
CA PHE A 126 -6.02 0.86 -10.49
C PHE A 126 -6.53 0.30 -9.15
N PRO A 127 -7.69 0.80 -8.65
CA PRO A 127 -8.38 0.13 -7.56
C PRO A 127 -8.90 -1.24 -8.02
N LYS A 128 -9.35 -2.06 -7.09
CA LYS A 128 -9.75 -3.46 -7.34
C LYS A 128 -10.74 -3.63 -8.49
N GLU A 129 -11.66 -2.69 -8.66
CA GLU A 129 -12.71 -2.71 -9.70
C GLU A 129 -12.10 -2.60 -11.11
N PHE A 130 -10.92 -1.99 -11.24
CA PHE A 130 -10.24 -1.72 -12.52
C PHE A 130 -9.04 -2.63 -12.80
N SER A 131 -8.66 -3.51 -11.87
CA SER A 131 -7.48 -4.38 -12.03
C SER A 131 -7.56 -5.31 -13.25
N ASN A 132 -8.76 -5.62 -13.74
CA ASN A 132 -9.01 -6.43 -14.94
C ASN A 132 -9.44 -5.60 -16.16
N GLY A 133 -9.39 -4.27 -16.09
CA GLY A 133 -9.82 -3.38 -17.17
C GLY A 133 -8.79 -3.25 -18.30
N TYR A 134 -9.28 -3.08 -19.53
CA TYR A 134 -8.44 -2.87 -20.73
C TYR A 134 -8.14 -1.39 -21.01
N ILE A 135 -8.14 -0.54 -19.98
CA ILE A 135 -8.14 0.92 -20.14
C ILE A 135 -6.94 1.43 -20.94
N ILE A 136 -5.76 0.86 -20.69
CA ILE A 136 -4.49 1.22 -21.36
C ILE A 136 -4.57 0.93 -22.87
N THR A 137 -4.94 -0.30 -23.21
CA THR A 137 -5.03 -0.71 -24.62
C THR A 137 -6.24 -0.11 -25.32
N SER A 138 -7.33 0.16 -24.61
CA SER A 138 -8.50 0.86 -25.17
C SER A 138 -8.19 2.31 -25.46
N MET A 139 -7.47 3.01 -24.57
CA MET A 139 -7.01 4.36 -24.77
C MET A 139 -6.11 4.47 -26.01
N ALA A 140 -5.08 3.62 -26.10
CA ALA A 140 -4.16 3.59 -27.23
C ALA A 140 -4.89 3.44 -28.57
N ARG A 141 -5.82 2.48 -28.64
CA ARG A 141 -6.62 2.23 -29.86
C ARG A 141 -7.61 3.33 -30.18
N SER A 142 -8.30 3.87 -29.16
CA SER A 142 -9.35 4.87 -29.38
C SER A 142 -8.77 6.22 -29.81
N LEU A 143 -7.57 6.53 -29.35
CA LEU A 143 -6.91 7.81 -29.61
C LEU A 143 -5.87 7.71 -30.75
N ASP A 144 -5.57 6.50 -31.23
CA ASP A 144 -4.51 6.24 -32.21
C ASP A 144 -3.18 6.89 -31.80
N ILE A 145 -2.74 6.57 -30.58
CA ILE A 145 -1.51 7.11 -30.00
C ILE A 145 -0.59 6.02 -29.49
N ASP A 146 0.70 6.27 -29.66
CA ASP A 146 1.75 5.52 -28.98
C ASP A 146 2.21 6.27 -27.73
N PHE A 147 2.49 5.52 -26.67
CA PHE A 147 3.06 6.03 -25.43
C PHE A 147 3.93 4.97 -24.76
N SER A 148 4.79 5.42 -23.86
CA SER A 148 5.66 4.53 -23.08
C SER A 148 5.07 4.28 -21.69
N ILE A 149 5.15 3.04 -21.23
CA ILE A 149 4.98 2.70 -19.83
C ILE A 149 6.34 2.87 -19.16
N VAL A 150 6.46 3.82 -18.25
CA VAL A 150 7.74 4.18 -17.66
C VAL A 150 7.90 3.67 -16.22
N TRP A 151 6.80 3.38 -15.58
CA TRP A 151 6.78 2.77 -14.25
C TRP A 151 5.44 2.08 -14.02
N GLY A 152 5.44 1.02 -13.22
CA GLY A 152 4.19 0.36 -12.84
C GLY A 152 4.39 -0.65 -11.73
N LYS A 153 3.37 -0.78 -10.87
CA LYS A 153 3.36 -1.69 -9.76
C LYS A 153 1.94 -2.21 -9.53
N LEU A 154 1.79 -3.52 -9.47
CA LEU A 154 0.57 -4.20 -9.04
C LEU A 154 0.90 -5.00 -7.78
N GLU A 155 0.13 -4.80 -6.74
CA GLU A 155 0.35 -5.44 -5.46
C GLU A 155 -0.93 -6.08 -4.94
N LYS A 156 -0.75 -7.16 -4.22
CA LYS A 156 -1.85 -7.84 -3.55
C LYS A 156 -2.08 -7.23 -2.17
N PHE A 157 -3.30 -6.78 -1.93
CA PHE A 157 -3.81 -6.32 -0.65
C PHE A 157 -4.93 -7.23 -0.19
N ARG A 158 -4.70 -8.05 0.86
CA ARG A 158 -5.66 -9.09 1.29
C ARG A 158 -6.08 -9.98 0.13
N ASP A 159 -7.31 -9.83 -0.32
CA ASP A 159 -7.92 -10.63 -1.40
C ASP A 159 -8.00 -9.84 -2.73
N ASP A 160 -7.67 -8.55 -2.72
CA ASP A 160 -7.73 -7.64 -3.86
C ASP A 160 -6.35 -7.37 -4.47
N VAL A 161 -6.33 -6.90 -5.71
CA VAL A 161 -5.12 -6.43 -6.40
C VAL A 161 -5.29 -4.96 -6.70
N LEU A 162 -4.35 -4.17 -6.22
CA LEU A 162 -4.30 -2.72 -6.42
C LEU A 162 -3.01 -2.36 -7.13
N GLY A 163 -2.99 -1.21 -7.77
CA GLY A 163 -1.75 -0.75 -8.35
C GLY A 163 -1.83 0.61 -9.00
N SER A 164 -0.69 1.02 -9.49
CA SER A 164 -0.55 2.23 -10.28
C SER A 164 0.41 2.04 -11.44
N LEU A 165 0.24 2.85 -12.47
CA LEU A 165 1.02 2.83 -13.69
C LEU A 165 1.33 4.26 -14.08
N ILE A 166 2.56 4.52 -14.51
CA ILE A 166 2.93 5.82 -15.07
C ILE A 166 3.18 5.62 -16.58
N ILE A 167 2.44 6.37 -17.36
CA ILE A 167 2.64 6.46 -18.80
C ILE A 167 3.30 7.79 -19.15
N ASN A 168 4.17 7.79 -20.15
CA ASN A 168 4.75 8.99 -20.74
C ASN A 168 4.19 9.17 -22.16
N ILE A 169 3.57 10.31 -22.40
CA ILE A 169 2.93 10.66 -23.66
C ILE A 169 3.59 11.88 -24.29
N PRO A 170 3.51 12.06 -25.64
CA PRO A 170 3.93 13.28 -26.30
C PRO A 170 3.14 14.50 -25.79
N GLN A 171 3.81 15.65 -25.70
CA GLN A 171 3.23 16.89 -25.16
C GLN A 171 1.98 17.36 -25.95
N ASP A 172 1.98 17.20 -27.26
CA ASP A 172 0.88 17.55 -28.18
C ASP A 172 -0.35 16.66 -27.99
N LYS A 173 -0.23 15.51 -27.35
CA LYS A 173 -1.31 14.56 -27.08
C LYS A 173 -1.95 14.72 -25.69
N LYS A 174 -1.42 15.63 -24.87
CA LYS A 174 -1.85 15.81 -23.47
C LYS A 174 -3.36 16.01 -23.34
N GLU A 175 -3.93 16.97 -24.07
CA GLU A 175 -5.36 17.31 -23.94
C GLU A 175 -6.26 16.15 -24.40
N GLN A 176 -5.88 15.46 -25.47
CA GLN A 176 -6.62 14.32 -26.00
C GLN A 176 -6.68 13.18 -24.98
N VAL A 177 -5.55 12.87 -24.33
CA VAL A 177 -5.47 11.82 -23.29
C VAL A 177 -6.24 12.23 -22.05
N ILE A 178 -6.12 13.47 -21.57
CA ILE A 178 -6.85 13.97 -20.41
C ILE A 178 -8.37 13.89 -20.65
N ASN A 179 -8.85 14.30 -21.82
CA ASN A 179 -10.27 14.21 -22.16
C ASN A 179 -10.78 12.75 -22.16
N TYR A 180 -9.98 11.82 -22.67
CA TYR A 180 -10.29 10.40 -22.62
C TYR A 180 -10.37 9.90 -21.16
N LEU A 181 -9.37 10.19 -20.34
CA LEU A 181 -9.31 9.76 -18.94
C LEU A 181 -10.47 10.35 -18.12
N ASN A 182 -10.85 11.60 -18.38
CA ASN A 182 -12.03 12.22 -17.75
C ASN A 182 -13.36 11.57 -18.16
N SER A 183 -13.41 10.85 -19.27
CA SER A 183 -14.59 10.08 -19.69
C SER A 183 -14.64 8.68 -19.05
N THR A 184 -13.65 8.33 -18.27
CA THR A 184 -13.56 7.04 -17.55
C THR A 184 -13.65 7.28 -16.05
N ASP A 185 -13.96 6.24 -15.29
CA ASP A 185 -14.00 6.31 -13.81
C ASP A 185 -12.62 6.08 -13.18
N ILE A 186 -11.54 6.03 -13.98
CA ILE A 186 -10.20 5.81 -13.46
C ILE A 186 -9.65 7.08 -12.82
N LYS A 187 -9.03 6.93 -11.66
CA LYS A 187 -8.31 8.01 -11.00
C LYS A 187 -6.95 8.22 -11.66
N TRP A 188 -6.58 9.48 -11.91
CA TRP A 188 -5.30 9.81 -12.55
C TRP A 188 -4.77 11.16 -12.09
N GLU A 189 -3.48 11.37 -12.27
CA GLU A 189 -2.80 12.65 -12.01
C GLU A 189 -1.68 12.90 -13.02
N VAL A 190 -1.40 14.17 -13.30
CA VAL A 190 -0.21 14.58 -14.08
C VAL A 190 0.94 14.79 -13.11
N LEU A 191 2.04 14.06 -13.29
CA LEU A 191 3.24 14.23 -12.49
C LEU A 191 4.03 15.45 -12.95
N GLN A 192 4.46 16.30 -12.01
CA GLN A 192 5.35 17.42 -12.29
C GLN A 192 6.78 16.90 -12.46
N ASN A 193 7.47 17.35 -13.48
CA ASN A 193 8.89 17.05 -13.67
C ASN A 193 9.72 17.66 -12.54
N LYS A 194 10.74 16.94 -12.06
CA LYS A 194 11.56 17.34 -10.89
C LYS A 194 12.23 18.73 -11.05
N GLU A 195 12.50 19.19 -12.27
CA GLU A 195 13.09 20.51 -12.52
C GLU A 195 12.17 21.68 -12.10
N ASN A 196 10.86 21.52 -12.19
CA ASN A 196 9.90 22.53 -11.73
C ASN A 196 9.76 22.59 -10.19
N LYS A 197 10.11 21.53 -9.47
CA LYS A 197 10.10 21.53 -7.99
C LYS A 197 11.27 22.33 -7.40
N ILE A 198 12.39 22.41 -8.09
CA ILE A 198 13.57 23.16 -7.62
C ILE A 198 13.31 24.66 -7.78
N ASN A 199 12.80 25.08 -8.94
CA ASN A 199 12.50 26.49 -9.22
C ASN A 199 11.39 27.06 -8.32
N ASN A 200 10.36 26.27 -7.97
CA ASN A 200 9.30 26.74 -7.07
C ASN A 200 9.79 26.87 -5.61
N LYS A 201 10.68 26.01 -5.14
CA LYS A 201 11.27 26.12 -3.79
C LYS A 201 12.28 27.28 -3.65
N GLU A 202 12.88 27.73 -4.74
CA GLU A 202 13.74 28.92 -4.75
C GLU A 202 12.93 30.22 -4.79
N LEU A 203 11.77 30.22 -5.48
CA LEU A 203 10.85 31.36 -5.51
C LEU A 203 10.08 31.59 -4.18
N GLU A 204 9.85 30.55 -3.39
CA GLU A 204 9.23 30.68 -2.06
C GLU A 204 10.23 31.08 -0.95
N ARG A 205 11.52 31.14 -1.27
CA ARG A 205 12.59 31.55 -0.34
C ARG A 205 13.19 32.94 -0.63
N ALA A 206 12.70 33.61 -1.65
CA ALA A 206 13.05 34.98 -2.04
C ALA A 206 11.94 35.95 -1.68
#